data_2d2145317c807c12f70297d4c031cfba
#
_entry.id   2d2145317c807c12f70297d4c031cfba
#
_cell.length_a   1.000
_cell.length_b   1.000
_cell.length_c   1.000
_cell.angle_alpha   90.00
_cell.angle_beta   90.00
_cell.angle_gamma   90.00
#
_symmetry.space_group_name_H-M   'P 1'
#
loop_
_entity.id
_entity.type
_entity.pdbx_description
1 polymer ?
#
loop_
_entity_poly.entity_id
_entity_poly.type
_entity_poly.pdbx_seq_one_letter_code
_entity_poly.pdbx_strand_id
1 'polypeptide(L)'
;ALRLAALAAEAGIPDGVINVLPGYGETSGQALGRHRDVDCLSFTGSTEVGGYFLKYAAESNLKRVLLELGGKSPVIVMDDI
;
A
#
# COMPACT_ATOMS: atom_id res chain seq x y z
N ALA A 1 10.92 -2.47 6.99
CA ALA A 1 9.74 -3.35 7.02
C ALA A 1 10.05 -4.72 7.64
N LEU A 2 11.16 -5.41 7.27
CA LEU A 2 11.51 -6.73 7.83
C LEU A 2 11.71 -6.73 9.35
N ARG A 3 12.31 -5.68 9.92
CA ARG A 3 12.44 -5.54 11.38
C ARG A 3 11.07 -5.44 12.07
N LEU A 4 10.10 -4.78 11.44
CA LEU A 4 8.74 -4.70 11.96
C LEU A 4 8.08 -6.09 12.02
N ALA A 5 8.27 -6.92 11.00
CA ALA A 5 7.77 -8.29 11.00
C ALA A 5 8.35 -9.12 12.14
N ALA A 6 9.67 -9.01 12.39
CA ALA A 6 10.33 -9.67 13.51
C ALA A 6 9.76 -9.21 14.87
N LEU A 7 9.57 -7.90 15.06
CA LEU A 7 8.98 -7.35 16.29
C LEU A 7 7.52 -7.80 16.48
N ALA A 8 6.75 -7.93 15.40
CA ALA A 8 5.39 -8.45 15.47
C ALA A 8 5.37 -9.90 15.99
N ALA A 9 6.27 -10.74 15.51
CA ALA A 9 6.41 -12.11 15.98
C ALA A 9 6.86 -12.17 17.47
N GLU A 10 7.85 -11.35 17.85
CA GLU A 10 8.29 -11.23 19.25
C GLU A 10 7.15 -10.77 20.18
N ALA A 11 6.25 -9.90 19.68
CA ALA A 11 5.08 -9.42 20.43
C ALA A 11 3.95 -10.44 20.54
N GLY A 12 4.07 -11.61 19.92
CA GLY A 12 3.09 -12.69 19.98
C GLY A 12 1.97 -12.61 18.97
N ILE A 13 2.12 -11.82 17.89
CA ILE A 13 1.17 -11.83 16.79
C ILE A 13 1.26 -13.20 16.09
N PRO A 14 0.14 -13.91 15.91
CA PRO A 14 0.16 -15.24 15.29
C PRO A 14 0.72 -15.22 13.88
N ASP A 15 1.40 -16.30 13.49
CA ASP A 15 1.96 -16.46 12.16
C ASP A 15 0.88 -16.30 11.09
N GLY A 16 1.22 -15.59 10.00
CA GLY A 16 0.32 -15.34 8.87
C GLY A 16 -0.59 -14.11 9.01
N VAL A 17 -0.68 -13.49 10.20
CA VAL A 17 -1.48 -12.26 10.40
C VAL A 17 -0.79 -11.03 9.80
N ILE A 18 0.52 -10.92 9.94
CA ILE A 18 1.35 -9.87 9.33
C ILE A 18 2.42 -10.53 8.48
N ASN A 19 2.42 -10.23 7.18
CA ASN A 19 3.37 -10.75 6.22
C ASN A 19 4.07 -9.59 5.51
N VAL A 20 5.40 -9.55 5.51
CA VAL A 20 6.18 -8.52 4.85
C VAL A 20 6.85 -9.10 3.62
N LEU A 21 6.47 -8.61 2.46
CA LEU A 21 6.94 -9.06 1.15
C LEU A 21 7.76 -7.95 0.49
N PRO A 22 9.08 -7.88 0.72
CA PRO A 22 9.91 -6.89 0.06
C PRO A 22 10.03 -7.19 -1.44
N GLY A 23 10.07 -6.12 -2.25
CA GLY A 23 10.20 -6.26 -3.70
C GLY A 23 9.94 -4.95 -4.42
N TYR A 24 10.07 -4.99 -5.74
CA TYR A 24 9.78 -3.85 -6.60
C TYR A 24 8.27 -3.71 -6.88
N GLY A 25 7.82 -2.48 -7.14
CA GLY A 25 6.42 -2.21 -7.46
C GLY A 25 5.93 -2.96 -8.69
N GLU A 26 6.78 -3.06 -9.71
CA GLU A 26 6.49 -3.74 -10.99
C GLU A 26 6.38 -5.27 -10.85
N THR A 27 6.89 -5.84 -9.79
CA THR A 27 6.81 -7.28 -9.52
C THR A 27 5.90 -7.57 -8.34
N SER A 28 6.36 -7.36 -7.11
CA SER A 28 5.59 -7.66 -5.89
C SER A 28 4.31 -6.82 -5.77
N GLY A 29 4.39 -5.52 -6.07
CA GLY A 29 3.24 -4.62 -6.02
C GLY A 29 2.17 -5.01 -7.05
N GLN A 30 2.58 -5.26 -8.29
CA GLN A 30 1.67 -5.68 -9.35
C GLN A 30 1.04 -7.05 -9.05
N ALA A 31 1.84 -8.02 -8.59
CA ALA A 31 1.34 -9.34 -8.22
C ALA A 31 0.27 -9.24 -7.13
N LEU A 32 0.51 -8.43 -6.09
CA LEU A 32 -0.46 -8.19 -5.03
C LEU A 32 -1.73 -7.51 -5.56
N GLY A 33 -1.57 -6.49 -6.41
CA GLY A 33 -2.70 -5.77 -7.02
C GLY A 33 -3.60 -6.65 -7.88
N ARG A 34 -3.03 -7.65 -8.55
CA ARG A 34 -3.74 -8.60 -9.42
C ARG A 34 -4.20 -9.87 -8.72
N HIS A 35 -3.80 -10.10 -7.46
CA HIS A 35 -4.12 -11.33 -6.77
C HIS A 35 -5.60 -11.42 -6.43
N ARG A 36 -6.26 -12.51 -6.83
CA ARG A 36 -7.70 -12.67 -6.69
C ARG A 36 -8.18 -12.92 -5.26
N ASP A 37 -7.29 -13.38 -4.38
CA ASP A 37 -7.60 -13.63 -2.96
C ASP A 37 -7.25 -12.44 -2.05
N VAL A 38 -6.85 -11.29 -2.63
CA VAL A 38 -6.68 -10.04 -1.88
C VAL A 38 -7.98 -9.25 -1.98
N ASP A 39 -8.63 -9.02 -0.85
CA ASP A 39 -9.94 -8.36 -0.77
C ASP A 39 -9.84 -6.83 -0.76
N CYS A 40 -8.78 -6.29 -0.19
CA CYS A 40 -8.55 -4.85 -0.09
C CYS A 40 -7.07 -4.53 -0.23
N LEU A 41 -6.76 -3.45 -0.95
CA LEU A 41 -5.41 -2.94 -1.12
C LEU A 41 -5.38 -1.46 -0.73
N SER A 42 -4.41 -1.06 0.08
CA SER A 42 -4.13 0.33 0.40
C SER A 42 -2.77 0.73 -0.19
N PHE A 43 -2.72 1.88 -0.84
CA PHE A 43 -1.51 2.40 -1.47
C PHE A 43 -1.34 3.89 -1.19
N THR A 44 -0.12 4.26 -0.83
CA THR A 44 0.31 5.66 -0.71
C THR A 44 1.46 5.90 -1.67
N GLY A 45 1.36 6.89 -2.54
CA GLY A 45 2.40 7.24 -3.50
C GLY A 45 1.92 8.13 -4.63
N SER A 46 2.49 7.95 -5.83
CA SER A 46 2.13 8.78 -6.98
C SER A 46 0.73 8.48 -7.52
N THR A 47 0.10 9.50 -8.10
CA THR A 47 -1.20 9.35 -8.78
C THR A 47 -1.13 8.35 -9.93
N GLU A 48 -0.02 8.35 -10.68
CA GLU A 48 0.21 7.40 -11.76
C GLU A 48 0.14 5.95 -11.28
N VAL A 49 0.90 5.61 -10.24
CA VAL A 49 0.92 4.24 -9.68
C VAL A 49 -0.42 3.89 -9.03
N GLY A 50 -1.09 4.86 -8.38
CA GLY A 50 -2.45 4.67 -7.88
C GLY A 50 -3.43 4.25 -8.99
N GLY A 51 -3.30 4.85 -10.18
CA GLY A 51 -4.06 4.47 -11.36
C GLY A 51 -3.81 3.02 -11.79
N TYR A 52 -2.57 2.55 -11.70
CA TYR A 52 -2.26 1.14 -11.98
C TYR A 52 -2.98 0.18 -11.03
N PHE A 53 -3.05 0.50 -9.73
CA PHE A 53 -3.76 -0.36 -8.76
C PHE A 53 -5.27 -0.43 -9.03
N LEU A 54 -5.90 0.68 -9.43
CA LEU A 54 -7.30 0.66 -9.87
C LEU A 54 -7.49 -0.25 -11.09
N LYS A 55 -6.57 -0.16 -12.06
CA LYS A 55 -6.59 -1.01 -13.24
C LYS A 55 -6.41 -2.50 -12.87
N TYR A 56 -5.45 -2.83 -12.00
CA TYR A 56 -5.24 -4.20 -11.55
C TYR A 56 -6.45 -4.77 -10.83
N ALA A 57 -7.12 -3.97 -9.99
CA ALA A 57 -8.36 -4.37 -9.34
C ALA A 57 -9.46 -4.65 -10.35
N ALA A 58 -9.67 -3.76 -11.33
CA ALA A 58 -10.67 -3.93 -12.39
C ALA A 58 -10.42 -5.18 -13.25
N GLU A 59 -9.17 -5.51 -13.52
CA GLU A 59 -8.76 -6.65 -14.33
C GLU A 59 -8.70 -7.99 -13.55
N SER A 60 -8.96 -7.99 -12.25
CA SER A 60 -8.84 -9.19 -11.41
C SER A 60 -10.15 -9.54 -10.70
N ASN A 61 -10.34 -9.07 -9.47
CA ASN A 61 -11.48 -9.44 -8.62
C ASN A 61 -12.30 -8.24 -8.14
N LEU A 62 -12.08 -7.04 -8.66
CA LEU A 62 -12.72 -5.80 -8.22
C LEU A 62 -12.48 -5.50 -6.72
N LYS A 63 -11.29 -5.86 -6.21
CA LYS A 63 -10.93 -5.58 -4.83
C LYS A 63 -11.06 -4.10 -4.48
N ARG A 64 -11.34 -3.83 -3.23
CA ARG A 64 -11.36 -2.46 -2.72
C ARG A 64 -9.96 -1.86 -2.77
N VAL A 65 -9.82 -0.67 -3.35
CA VAL A 65 -8.55 0.07 -3.41
C VAL A 65 -8.70 1.38 -2.67
N LEU A 66 -7.84 1.59 -1.66
CA LEU A 66 -7.74 2.82 -0.89
C LEU A 66 -6.46 3.55 -1.32
N LEU A 67 -6.59 4.78 -1.76
CA LEU A 67 -5.49 5.56 -2.35
C LEU A 67 -5.25 6.83 -1.56
N GLU A 68 -4.00 7.02 -1.13
CA GLU A 68 -3.45 8.29 -0.64
C GLU A 68 -2.39 8.75 -1.63
N LEU A 69 -2.69 9.80 -2.35
CA LEU A 69 -1.92 10.26 -3.51
C LEU A 69 -1.40 11.69 -3.29
N GLY A 70 -0.80 12.28 -4.33
CA GLY A 70 -0.32 13.64 -4.31
C GLY A 70 -1.40 14.68 -3.99
N GLY A 71 -1.03 15.79 -3.40
CA GLY A 71 -1.92 16.88 -3.04
C GLY A 71 -1.32 18.25 -3.33
N LYS A 72 -2.16 19.27 -3.20
CA LYS A 72 -1.84 20.68 -3.38
C LYS A 72 -2.27 21.52 -2.17
N SER A 73 -2.21 20.91 -0.96
CA SER A 73 -2.58 21.61 0.27
C SER A 73 -1.65 22.80 0.50
N PRO A 74 -2.18 24.02 0.70
CA PRO A 74 -1.37 25.19 0.97
C PRO A 74 -0.78 25.11 2.39
N VAL A 75 0.47 25.56 2.54
CA VAL A 75 1.11 25.80 3.83
C VAL A 75 1.44 27.27 3.89
N ILE A 76 0.88 27.97 4.88
CA ILE A 76 1.10 29.39 5.10
C ILE A 76 1.89 29.54 6.38
N VAL A 77 3.07 30.17 6.26
CA VAL A 77 3.95 30.48 7.39
C VAL A 77 3.95 31.99 7.57
N MET A 78 3.50 32.45 8.73
CA MET A 78 3.52 33.87 9.07
C MET A 78 4.90 34.27 9.60
N ASP A 79 5.23 35.58 9.57
CA ASP A 79 6.52 36.07 9.96
C ASP A 79 6.67 36.31 11.49
N ASP A 80 5.63 36.02 12.24
CA ASP A 80 5.56 36.21 13.69
C ASP A 80 5.87 34.94 14.52
N ILE A 81 6.40 33.88 13.87
CA ILE A 81 6.77 32.62 14.51
C ILE A 81 8.27 32.48 14.75
#